data_cdfc09d061ef5af4a484659f148dd113
#
_entry.id   cdfc09d061ef5af4a484659f148dd113
#
_cell.length_a   1.000
_cell.length_b   1.000
_cell.length_c   1.000
_cell.angle_alpha   90.00
_cell.angle_beta   90.00
_cell.angle_gamma   90.00
#
_symmetry.space_group_name_H-M   'P 1'
#
loop_
_entity.id
_entity.type
_entity.pdbx_description
1 polymer ?
#
loop_
_entity_poly.entity_id
_entity_poly.type
_entity_poly.pdbx_seq_one_letter_code
_entity_poly.pdbx_strand_id
1 'polypeptide(L)'
;MRFDLLLHGGRVIDPKNGIDGPKDVAVAAGKIAAVDAAIPPGQAARVLDVSGLLVVPGLVDIHVHLYATAGNRDAWAGDYSILPDGFSFRSGVTTMVDTGSSGRRNFEDFRFRVLDRCATRTYAFVNIAGLGMANIEAEQNIFDMDPQRTADLAREHTDKIVGIKTAHYEQPDWVSVEAALTVKVPLAEGRKKRVPEPLS
;
A
#
# COMPACT_ATOMS: atom_id res chain seq x y z
N MET A 1 -3.60 -24.91 -24.43
CA MET A 1 -4.48 -23.77 -24.15
C MET A 1 -3.61 -22.51 -24.08
N ARG A 2 -4.12 -21.38 -24.53
CA ARG A 2 -3.36 -20.11 -24.63
C ARG A 2 -3.35 -19.34 -23.28
N PHE A 3 -4.43 -19.51 -22.50
CA PHE A 3 -4.63 -18.79 -21.25
C PHE A 3 -4.87 -19.75 -20.08
N ASP A 4 -4.46 -19.35 -18.88
CA ASP A 4 -4.67 -20.12 -17.66
C ASP A 4 -6.09 -19.90 -17.10
N LEU A 5 -6.59 -18.64 -17.22
CA LEU A 5 -7.90 -18.21 -16.75
C LEU A 5 -8.52 -17.22 -17.71
N LEU A 6 -9.83 -17.33 -17.93
CA LEU A 6 -10.65 -16.34 -18.61
C LEU A 6 -11.78 -15.88 -17.67
N LEU A 7 -11.86 -14.57 -17.42
CA LEU A 7 -13.04 -13.91 -16.86
C LEU A 7 -13.94 -13.53 -18.03
N HIS A 8 -15.13 -14.13 -18.11
CA HIS A 8 -16.01 -14.01 -19.26
C HIS A 8 -17.29 -13.25 -18.94
N GLY A 9 -17.66 -12.27 -19.77
CA GLY A 9 -18.97 -11.62 -19.75
C GLY A 9 -19.15 -10.49 -18.72
N GLY A 10 -18.08 -10.02 -18.06
CA GLY A 10 -18.16 -8.94 -17.10
C GLY A 10 -18.10 -7.54 -17.68
N ARG A 11 -18.47 -6.52 -16.89
CA ARG A 11 -18.15 -5.14 -17.21
C ARG A 11 -16.78 -4.79 -16.62
N VAL A 12 -15.82 -4.56 -17.51
CA VAL A 12 -14.46 -4.15 -17.10
C VAL A 12 -14.40 -2.64 -16.95
N ILE A 13 -13.87 -2.18 -15.79
CA ILE A 13 -13.61 -0.76 -15.54
C ILE A 13 -12.11 -0.64 -15.19
N ASP A 14 -11.33 -0.07 -16.10
CA ASP A 14 -9.91 0.22 -15.94
C ASP A 14 -9.61 1.65 -16.39
N PRO A 15 -9.66 2.63 -15.46
CA PRO A 15 -9.46 4.04 -15.78
C PRO A 15 -8.08 4.34 -16.35
N LYS A 16 -7.06 3.58 -15.97
CA LYS A 16 -5.68 3.77 -16.46
C LYS A 16 -5.59 3.52 -17.97
N ASN A 17 -6.34 2.56 -18.48
CA ASN A 17 -6.35 2.18 -19.90
C ASN A 17 -7.59 2.71 -20.65
N GLY A 18 -8.42 3.53 -19.98
CA GLY A 18 -9.63 4.11 -20.59
C GLY A 18 -10.71 3.07 -20.92
N ILE A 19 -10.77 1.98 -20.18
CA ILE A 19 -11.72 0.90 -20.41
C ILE A 19 -12.91 1.07 -19.47
N ASP A 20 -14.12 1.11 -20.03
CA ASP A 20 -15.38 0.97 -19.30
C ASP A 20 -16.42 0.32 -20.24
N GLY A 21 -16.69 -0.96 -20.03
CA GLY A 21 -17.68 -1.68 -20.83
C GLY A 21 -17.56 -3.19 -20.76
N PRO A 22 -18.49 -3.91 -21.44
CA PRO A 22 -18.45 -5.37 -21.51
C PRO A 22 -17.16 -5.85 -22.17
N LYS A 23 -16.38 -6.65 -21.48
CA LYS A 23 -15.11 -7.22 -21.94
C LYS A 23 -14.81 -8.52 -21.24
N ASP A 24 -14.05 -9.35 -21.93
CA ASP A 24 -13.41 -10.53 -21.35
C ASP A 24 -11.97 -10.20 -20.94
N VAL A 25 -11.51 -10.81 -19.85
CA VAL A 25 -10.14 -10.66 -19.35
C VAL A 25 -9.47 -12.02 -19.28
N ALA A 26 -8.40 -12.19 -20.06
CA ALA A 26 -7.60 -13.40 -20.05
C ALA A 26 -6.29 -13.23 -19.26
N VAL A 27 -5.96 -14.25 -18.46
CA VAL A 27 -4.74 -14.32 -17.65
C VAL A 27 -3.86 -15.45 -18.15
N ALA A 28 -2.56 -15.19 -18.30
CA ALA A 28 -1.54 -16.20 -18.56
C ALA A 28 -0.28 -15.89 -17.77
N ALA A 29 0.33 -16.91 -17.18
CA ALA A 29 1.55 -16.79 -16.36
C ALA A 29 1.45 -15.70 -15.27
N GLY A 30 0.29 -15.61 -14.60
CA GLY A 30 0.03 -14.65 -13.51
C GLY A 30 -0.11 -13.18 -13.95
N LYS A 31 -0.28 -12.91 -15.25
CA LYS A 31 -0.44 -11.56 -15.81
C LYS A 31 -1.70 -11.46 -16.67
N ILE A 32 -2.25 -10.25 -16.78
CA ILE A 32 -3.28 -9.95 -17.77
C ILE A 32 -2.66 -10.07 -19.15
N ALA A 33 -3.13 -11.02 -19.94
CA ALA A 33 -2.61 -11.33 -21.28
C ALA A 33 -3.46 -10.69 -22.40
N ALA A 34 -4.76 -10.51 -22.17
CA ALA A 34 -5.66 -9.84 -23.10
C ALA A 34 -6.87 -9.26 -22.36
N VAL A 35 -7.41 -8.15 -22.91
CA VAL A 35 -8.72 -7.56 -22.55
C VAL A 35 -9.42 -7.23 -23.84
N ASP A 36 -10.40 -8.03 -24.23
CA ASP A 36 -11.09 -7.92 -25.52
C ASP A 36 -12.61 -7.99 -25.38
N ALA A 37 -13.35 -7.59 -26.43
CA ALA A 37 -14.80 -7.64 -26.44
C ALA A 37 -15.34 -9.08 -26.32
N ALA A 38 -14.61 -10.05 -26.87
CA ALA A 38 -14.91 -11.46 -26.75
C ALA A 38 -13.65 -12.30 -26.93
N ILE A 39 -13.42 -13.23 -26.02
CA ILE A 39 -12.32 -14.21 -26.09
C ILE A 39 -12.95 -15.61 -26.11
N PRO A 40 -12.66 -16.46 -27.12
CA PRO A 40 -13.22 -17.79 -27.16
C PRO A 40 -12.90 -18.62 -25.92
N PRO A 41 -13.90 -19.16 -25.19
CA PRO A 41 -13.68 -19.93 -23.97
C PRO A 41 -12.73 -21.12 -24.13
N GLY A 42 -12.73 -21.75 -25.31
CA GLY A 42 -11.84 -22.88 -25.61
C GLY A 42 -10.35 -22.56 -25.64
N GLN A 43 -9.97 -21.28 -25.53
CA GLN A 43 -8.56 -20.87 -25.44
C GLN A 43 -8.03 -20.87 -24.01
N ALA A 44 -8.89 -20.97 -22.99
CA ALA A 44 -8.51 -20.94 -21.59
C ALA A 44 -8.63 -22.33 -20.92
N ALA A 45 -7.70 -22.60 -20.00
CA ALA A 45 -7.74 -23.79 -19.19
C ALA A 45 -8.91 -23.77 -18.19
N ARG A 46 -9.26 -22.57 -17.70
CA ARG A 46 -10.35 -22.32 -16.78
C ARG A 46 -11.13 -21.10 -17.22
N VAL A 47 -12.46 -21.21 -17.24
CA VAL A 47 -13.36 -20.09 -17.52
C VAL A 47 -14.18 -19.78 -16.27
N LEU A 48 -14.25 -18.53 -15.89
CA LEU A 48 -15.10 -18.03 -14.84
C LEU A 48 -16.12 -17.07 -15.47
N ASP A 49 -17.39 -17.43 -15.42
CA ASP A 49 -18.48 -16.54 -15.79
C ASP A 49 -18.62 -15.45 -14.74
N VAL A 50 -18.41 -14.22 -15.17
CA VAL A 50 -18.53 -13.00 -14.37
C VAL A 50 -19.60 -12.07 -14.92
N SER A 51 -20.57 -12.62 -15.65
CA SER A 51 -21.72 -11.89 -16.20
C SER A 51 -22.49 -11.17 -15.09
N GLY A 52 -22.77 -9.90 -15.28
CA GLY A 52 -23.43 -9.04 -14.27
C GLY A 52 -22.51 -8.52 -13.17
N LEU A 53 -21.23 -8.91 -13.17
CA LEU A 53 -20.24 -8.42 -12.20
C LEU A 53 -19.37 -7.32 -12.81
N LEU A 54 -18.79 -6.52 -11.93
CA LEU A 54 -17.73 -5.57 -12.26
C LEU A 54 -16.37 -6.25 -12.14
N VAL A 55 -15.55 -6.13 -13.18
CA VAL A 55 -14.15 -6.57 -13.16
C VAL A 55 -13.30 -5.30 -13.13
N VAL A 56 -12.59 -5.12 -12.02
CA VAL A 56 -11.78 -3.91 -11.76
C VAL A 56 -10.36 -4.30 -11.39
N PRO A 57 -9.36 -3.40 -11.54
CA PRO A 57 -8.07 -3.60 -10.89
C PRO A 57 -8.25 -3.81 -9.38
N GLY A 58 -7.38 -4.63 -8.78
CA GLY A 58 -7.43 -4.84 -7.34
C GLY A 58 -7.40 -3.52 -6.58
N LEU A 59 -8.22 -3.42 -5.54
CA LEU A 59 -8.34 -2.21 -4.72
C LEU A 59 -7.03 -1.92 -3.98
N VAL A 60 -6.78 -0.64 -3.73
CA VAL A 60 -5.62 -0.17 -2.98
C VAL A 60 -6.12 0.49 -1.70
N ASP A 61 -5.75 -0.06 -0.56
CA ASP A 61 -5.97 0.56 0.74
C ASP A 61 -4.72 1.37 1.13
N ILE A 62 -4.87 2.69 1.17
CA ILE A 62 -3.77 3.61 1.47
C ILE A 62 -3.70 4.02 2.93
N HIS A 63 -4.57 3.49 3.80
CA HIS A 63 -4.59 3.83 5.21
C HIS A 63 -4.92 2.62 6.08
N VAL A 64 -3.92 1.83 6.34
CA VAL A 64 -4.03 0.64 7.19
C VAL A 64 -2.84 0.58 8.16
N HIS A 65 -3.00 -0.15 9.25
CA HIS A 65 -1.92 -0.47 10.19
C HIS A 65 -1.63 -1.96 10.13
N LEU A 66 -0.38 -2.31 9.77
CA LEU A 66 0.03 -3.69 9.51
C LEU A 66 1.06 -4.22 10.50
N TYR A 67 1.62 -3.34 11.31
CA TYR A 67 2.67 -3.67 12.24
C TYR A 67 2.18 -3.55 13.68
N ALA A 68 2.04 -4.70 14.33
CA ALA A 68 1.88 -4.74 15.78
C ALA A 68 3.20 -4.29 16.41
N THR A 69 3.21 -3.08 16.93
CA THR A 69 4.41 -2.49 17.52
C THR A 69 4.88 -3.32 18.69
N ALA A 70 6.02 -3.99 18.49
CA ALA A 70 6.67 -4.73 19.54
C ALA A 70 7.13 -3.74 20.63
N GLY A 71 6.56 -3.82 21.80
CA GLY A 71 6.99 -2.98 22.93
C GLY A 71 5.87 -2.45 23.79
N ASN A 72 4.67 -2.36 23.31
CA ASN A 72 3.54 -2.18 24.20
C ASN A 72 3.19 -3.55 24.81
N ARG A 73 3.50 -3.77 26.09
CA ARG A 73 3.15 -5.02 26.79
C ARG A 73 1.66 -5.29 26.84
N ASP A 74 0.87 -4.26 26.65
CA ASP A 74 -0.59 -4.27 26.67
C ASP A 74 -1.20 -4.33 25.26
N ALA A 75 -0.41 -4.12 24.21
CA ALA A 75 -0.83 -4.35 22.85
C ALA A 75 -0.81 -5.84 22.53
N TRP A 76 -1.91 -6.46 22.77
CA TRP A 76 -2.16 -7.82 22.30
C TRP A 76 -2.09 -7.81 20.77
N ALA A 77 -1.29 -8.71 20.21
CA ALA A 77 -1.04 -8.94 18.80
C ALA A 77 -2.03 -8.20 17.86
N GLY A 78 -1.88 -6.89 17.71
CA GLY A 78 -2.62 -6.14 16.73
C GLY A 78 -3.88 -5.42 17.18
N ASP A 79 -4.00 -4.94 18.42
CA ASP A 79 -5.13 -4.11 18.82
C ASP A 79 -5.31 -2.89 17.91
N TYR A 80 -4.23 -2.44 17.26
CA TYR A 80 -4.22 -1.36 16.25
C TYR A 80 -3.69 -1.80 14.89
N SER A 81 -3.55 -3.11 14.64
CA SER A 81 -3.05 -3.63 13.35
C SER A 81 -3.81 -4.85 12.88
N ILE A 82 -3.76 -5.09 11.58
CA ILE A 82 -4.36 -6.26 10.94
C ILE A 82 -3.28 -7.10 10.25
N LEU A 83 -3.53 -8.39 10.11
CA LEU A 83 -2.73 -9.26 9.26
C LEU A 83 -3.15 -9.06 7.79
N PRO A 84 -2.24 -8.62 6.90
CA PRO A 84 -2.59 -8.25 5.53
C PRO A 84 -3.40 -9.32 4.80
N ASP A 85 -2.87 -10.53 4.72
CA ASP A 85 -3.45 -11.62 3.91
C ASP A 85 -4.81 -12.12 4.43
N GLY A 86 -5.06 -11.95 5.73
CA GLY A 86 -6.34 -12.32 6.33
C GLY A 86 -7.50 -11.41 5.94
N PHE A 87 -7.21 -10.18 5.54
CA PHE A 87 -8.20 -9.15 5.23
C PHE A 87 -8.23 -8.76 3.76
N SER A 88 -7.06 -8.62 3.10
CA SER A 88 -6.93 -8.08 1.76
C SER A 88 -7.76 -8.84 0.73
N PHE A 89 -7.53 -10.13 0.59
CA PHE A 89 -8.17 -10.92 -0.46
C PHE A 89 -9.66 -11.12 -0.25
N ARG A 90 -10.16 -10.98 0.96
CA ARG A 90 -11.60 -11.06 1.28
C ARG A 90 -12.36 -9.79 0.91
N SER A 91 -11.67 -8.66 0.83
CA SER A 91 -12.24 -7.34 0.52
C SER A 91 -11.94 -6.87 -0.90
N GLY A 92 -11.23 -7.68 -1.70
CA GLY A 92 -10.77 -7.27 -3.04
C GLY A 92 -9.60 -6.30 -3.03
N VAL A 93 -9.03 -6.02 -1.85
CA VAL A 93 -7.80 -5.22 -1.71
C VAL A 93 -6.61 -6.09 -2.08
N THR A 94 -5.75 -5.63 -2.98
CA THR A 94 -4.55 -6.34 -3.42
C THR A 94 -3.26 -5.62 -3.09
N THR A 95 -3.39 -4.36 -2.64
CA THR A 95 -2.27 -3.51 -2.24
C THR A 95 -2.66 -2.75 -0.99
N MET A 96 -1.80 -2.76 0.02
CA MET A 96 -1.97 -2.03 1.27
C MET A 96 -0.79 -1.12 1.54
N VAL A 97 -1.07 0.05 2.11
CA VAL A 97 -0.03 0.98 2.55
C VAL A 97 -0.19 1.23 4.05
N ASP A 98 0.77 0.75 4.81
CA ASP A 98 0.83 1.05 6.25
C ASP A 98 1.06 2.54 6.46
N THR A 99 0.29 3.14 7.35
CA THR A 99 0.34 4.58 7.61
C THR A 99 1.05 4.91 8.91
N GLY A 100 2.32 4.53 8.99
CA GLY A 100 3.21 5.00 10.04
C GLY A 100 3.17 4.19 11.32
N SER A 101 2.74 2.93 11.26
CA SER A 101 2.86 2.02 12.41
C SER A 101 4.31 1.90 12.87
N SER A 102 5.27 1.97 11.93
CA SER A 102 6.70 2.00 12.23
C SER A 102 7.33 3.36 11.93
N GLY A 103 8.37 3.68 12.70
CA GLY A 103 9.32 4.74 12.42
C GLY A 103 10.69 4.16 12.07
N ARG A 104 11.70 5.04 11.96
CA ARG A 104 13.07 4.64 11.56
C ARG A 104 13.74 3.60 12.48
N ARG A 105 13.33 3.53 13.75
CA ARG A 105 13.99 2.67 14.76
C ARG A 105 13.50 1.22 14.72
N ASN A 106 12.33 0.96 14.16
CA ASN A 106 11.71 -0.37 14.14
C ASN A 106 11.21 -0.78 12.74
N PHE A 107 11.55 -0.02 11.70
CA PHE A 107 11.15 -0.33 10.32
C PHE A 107 11.71 -1.68 9.82
N GLU A 108 12.96 -2.01 10.16
CA GLU A 108 13.58 -3.28 9.77
C GLU A 108 12.84 -4.49 10.37
N ASP A 109 12.43 -4.40 11.64
CA ASP A 109 11.63 -5.44 12.27
C ASP A 109 10.25 -5.56 11.59
N PHE A 110 9.62 -4.43 11.28
CA PHE A 110 8.36 -4.39 10.52
C PHE A 110 8.52 -5.02 9.12
N ARG A 111 9.56 -4.63 8.40
CA ARG A 111 9.87 -5.18 7.08
C ARG A 111 10.03 -6.70 7.15
N PHE A 112 10.89 -7.17 8.04
CA PHE A 112 11.17 -8.59 8.21
C PHE A 112 9.93 -9.41 8.63
N ARG A 113 9.14 -8.87 9.56
CA ARG A 113 8.01 -9.64 10.13
C ARG A 113 6.76 -9.62 9.26
N VAL A 114 6.55 -8.56 8.51
CA VAL A 114 5.30 -8.34 7.76
C VAL A 114 5.53 -8.09 6.29
N LEU A 115 6.24 -7.00 5.92
CA LEU A 115 6.26 -6.51 4.53
C LEU A 115 6.87 -7.51 3.53
N ASP A 116 7.85 -8.30 3.97
CA ASP A 116 8.52 -9.27 3.10
C ASP A 116 7.93 -10.68 3.21
N ARG A 117 6.91 -10.89 4.06
CA ARG A 117 6.32 -12.22 4.29
C ARG A 117 4.89 -12.37 3.82
N CYS A 118 4.15 -11.28 3.69
CA CYS A 118 2.77 -11.33 3.23
C CYS A 118 2.69 -11.51 1.71
N ALA A 119 1.67 -12.21 1.24
CA ALA A 119 1.36 -12.35 -0.18
C ALA A 119 0.71 -11.07 -0.75
N THR A 120 0.05 -10.30 0.10
CA THR A 120 -0.48 -8.96 -0.24
C THR A 120 0.66 -8.02 -0.59
N ARG A 121 0.53 -7.26 -1.65
CA ARG A 121 1.50 -6.19 -1.96
C ARG A 121 1.42 -5.11 -0.91
N THR A 122 2.52 -4.87 -0.19
CA THR A 122 2.57 -3.92 0.91
C THR A 122 3.63 -2.86 0.71
N TYR A 123 3.29 -1.65 1.13
CA TYR A 123 4.15 -0.48 1.22
C TYR A 123 3.96 0.19 2.58
N ALA A 124 4.77 1.20 2.88
CA ALA A 124 4.67 1.96 4.12
C ALA A 124 4.92 3.46 3.90
N PHE A 125 4.15 4.29 4.60
CA PHE A 125 4.60 5.60 5.02
C PHE A 125 5.37 5.41 6.32
N VAL A 126 6.65 5.78 6.36
CA VAL A 126 7.41 5.72 7.61
C VAL A 126 7.06 6.93 8.49
N ASN A 127 6.81 6.70 9.76
CA ASN A 127 6.51 7.78 10.69
C ASN A 127 7.77 8.61 10.97
N ILE A 128 7.62 9.94 11.06
CA ILE A 128 8.70 10.84 11.45
C ILE A 128 9.15 10.60 12.89
N ALA A 129 8.24 10.18 13.79
CA ALA A 129 8.57 9.69 15.11
C ALA A 129 9.33 8.36 15.00
N GLY A 130 10.48 8.27 15.67
CA GLY A 130 11.42 7.18 15.45
C GLY A 130 10.89 5.79 15.74
N LEU A 131 9.96 5.64 16.68
CA LEU A 131 9.27 4.37 16.99
C LEU A 131 7.91 4.21 16.31
N GLY A 132 7.51 5.18 15.47
CA GLY A 132 6.19 5.15 14.86
C GLY A 132 5.08 5.26 15.89
N MET A 133 3.99 4.56 15.64
CA MET A 133 2.81 4.51 16.52
C MET A 133 2.95 3.46 17.63
N ALA A 134 4.16 3.29 18.17
CA ALA A 134 4.38 2.32 19.27
C ALA A 134 3.54 2.65 20.50
N ASN A 135 3.40 3.92 20.81
CA ASN A 135 2.51 4.49 21.83
C ASN A 135 2.36 6.00 21.57
N ILE A 136 1.48 6.65 22.32
CA ILE A 136 1.23 8.10 22.19
C ILE A 136 2.50 8.90 22.52
N GLU A 137 3.25 8.51 23.54
CA GLU A 137 4.46 9.20 23.97
C GLU A 137 5.54 9.23 22.88
N ALA A 138 5.65 8.18 22.08
CA ALA A 138 6.59 8.14 20.96
C ALA A 138 6.31 9.23 19.93
N GLU A 139 5.04 9.51 19.65
CA GLU A 139 4.62 10.54 18.69
C GLU A 139 4.65 11.96 19.28
N GLN A 140 4.83 12.12 20.61
CA GLN A 140 5.05 13.41 21.27
C GLN A 140 6.54 13.76 21.38
N ASN A 141 7.45 12.81 21.14
CA ASN A 141 8.88 13.01 21.34
C ASN A 141 9.54 13.67 20.12
N ILE A 142 9.54 15.00 20.09
CA ILE A 142 10.14 15.78 19.01
C ILE A 142 11.66 15.56 18.87
N PHE A 143 12.36 15.16 19.92
CA PHE A 143 13.80 14.86 19.88
C PHE A 143 14.12 13.56 19.14
N ASP A 144 13.13 12.70 18.92
CA ASP A 144 13.26 11.49 18.12
C ASP A 144 12.71 11.65 16.69
N MET A 145 12.20 12.84 16.33
CA MET A 145 11.80 13.21 14.99
C MET A 145 13.04 13.70 14.21
N ASP A 146 13.74 12.78 13.56
CA ASP A 146 15.00 13.06 12.85
C ASP A 146 14.79 12.94 11.32
N PRO A 147 14.63 14.08 10.63
CA PRO A 147 14.38 14.09 9.18
C PRO A 147 15.52 13.48 8.37
N GLN A 148 16.77 13.68 8.78
CA GLN A 148 17.92 13.18 8.03
C GLN A 148 17.98 11.65 8.07
N ARG A 149 17.91 11.06 9.26
CA ARG A 149 17.93 9.60 9.42
C ARG A 149 16.68 8.94 8.83
N THR A 150 15.53 9.61 8.87
CA THR A 150 14.31 9.13 8.21
C THR A 150 14.47 9.15 6.69
N ALA A 151 15.13 10.18 6.14
CA ALA A 151 15.44 10.24 4.72
C ALA A 151 16.44 9.17 4.29
N ASP A 152 17.43 8.87 5.11
CA ASP A 152 18.41 7.82 4.84
C ASP A 152 17.74 6.46 4.79
N LEU A 153 16.93 6.12 5.78
CA LEU A 153 16.11 4.92 5.77
C LEU A 153 15.22 4.82 4.51
N ALA A 154 14.55 5.91 4.16
CA ALA A 154 13.66 5.91 3.01
C ALA A 154 14.41 5.72 1.67
N ARG A 155 15.68 6.15 1.58
CA ARG A 155 16.54 5.88 0.41
C ARG A 155 16.99 4.43 0.33
N GLU A 156 17.26 3.80 1.48
CA GLU A 156 17.65 2.39 1.56
C GLU A 156 16.49 1.46 1.19
N HIS A 157 15.24 1.87 1.44
CA HIS A 157 14.04 1.05 1.28
C HIS A 157 13.04 1.62 0.27
N THR A 158 13.50 2.13 -0.86
CA THR A 158 12.66 2.72 -1.93
C THR A 158 11.66 1.73 -2.54
N ASP A 159 11.90 0.43 -2.39
CA ASP A 159 11.00 -0.63 -2.80
C ASP A 159 9.75 -0.76 -1.90
N LYS A 160 9.84 -0.29 -0.66
CA LYS A 160 8.78 -0.40 0.35
C LYS A 160 8.28 0.95 0.86
N ILE A 161 9.16 1.92 1.12
CA ILE A 161 8.75 3.22 1.65
C ILE A 161 8.28 4.13 0.51
N VAL A 162 7.03 4.60 0.63
CA VAL A 162 6.38 5.44 -0.39
C VAL A 162 6.06 6.84 0.08
N GLY A 163 6.33 7.16 1.34
CA GLY A 163 6.13 8.49 1.90
C GLY A 163 6.43 8.55 3.40
N ILE A 164 6.17 9.72 3.96
CA ILE A 164 6.38 10.03 5.37
C ILE A 164 5.04 10.28 6.02
N LYS A 165 4.89 9.81 7.25
CA LYS A 165 3.73 10.02 8.11
C LYS A 165 4.10 10.91 9.28
N THR A 166 3.22 11.82 9.62
CA THR A 166 3.12 12.46 10.93
C THR A 166 1.67 12.45 11.38
N ALA A 167 1.43 12.17 12.66
CA ALA A 167 0.09 12.16 13.24
C ALA A 167 0.15 12.22 14.77
N HIS A 168 -0.98 12.48 15.39
CA HIS A 168 -1.24 12.41 16.84
C HIS A 168 -0.31 13.28 17.71
N TYR A 169 0.44 14.21 17.12
CA TYR A 169 1.19 15.22 17.87
C TYR A 169 0.21 16.28 18.41
N GLU A 170 0.17 16.44 19.73
CA GLU A 170 -0.90 17.18 20.41
C GLU A 170 -0.50 18.62 20.79
N GLN A 171 0.78 18.99 20.58
CA GLN A 171 1.21 20.34 20.92
C GLN A 171 0.72 21.37 19.91
N PRO A 172 0.51 22.64 20.32
CA PRO A 172 -0.07 23.68 19.46
C PRO A 172 0.91 24.29 18.45
N ASP A 173 1.92 23.55 18.05
CA ASP A 173 2.91 23.94 17.06
C ASP A 173 2.98 22.98 15.87
N TRP A 174 3.80 23.28 14.87
CA TRP A 174 3.94 22.50 13.64
C TRP A 174 5.23 21.69 13.57
N VAL A 175 5.95 21.50 14.68
CA VAL A 175 7.28 20.86 14.71
C VAL A 175 7.26 19.49 14.04
N SER A 176 6.28 18.65 14.31
CA SER A 176 6.18 17.31 13.72
C SER A 176 5.93 17.36 12.20
N VAL A 177 5.13 18.32 11.74
CA VAL A 177 4.84 18.53 10.31
C VAL A 177 6.06 19.11 9.60
N GLU A 178 6.73 20.09 10.20
CA GLU A 178 7.94 20.71 9.67
C GLU A 178 9.07 19.67 9.55
N ALA A 179 9.24 18.82 10.56
CA ALA A 179 10.18 17.71 10.52
C ALA A 179 9.85 16.76 9.36
N ALA A 180 8.59 16.35 9.20
CA ALA A 180 8.17 15.47 8.10
C ALA A 180 8.39 16.11 6.72
N LEU A 181 8.11 17.41 6.55
CA LEU A 181 8.30 18.14 5.29
C LEU A 181 9.78 18.32 4.92
N THR A 182 10.68 18.31 5.91
CA THR A 182 12.12 18.42 5.68
C THR A 182 12.77 17.13 5.18
N VAL A 183 12.07 16.00 5.26
CA VAL A 183 12.58 14.72 4.76
C VAL A 183 12.71 14.77 3.23
N LYS A 184 13.95 14.81 2.74
CA LYS A 184 14.24 14.85 1.30
C LYS A 184 14.64 13.48 0.81
N VAL A 185 13.70 12.79 0.17
CA VAL A 185 13.96 11.52 -0.53
C VAL A 185 13.89 11.77 -2.03
N PRO A 186 14.92 11.39 -2.81
CA PRO A 186 14.81 11.39 -4.26
C PRO A 186 13.66 10.45 -4.64
N LEU A 187 12.71 10.93 -5.43
CA LEU A 187 11.72 10.04 -6.01
C LEU A 187 12.43 9.06 -6.93
N ALA A 188 12.12 7.77 -6.83
CA ALA A 188 12.61 6.77 -7.77
C ALA A 188 12.32 7.27 -9.20
N GLU A 189 13.31 7.17 -10.10
CA GLU A 189 13.15 7.56 -11.49
C GLU A 189 11.91 6.88 -12.08
N GLY A 190 10.98 7.70 -12.60
CA GLY A 190 9.68 7.25 -13.13
C GLY A 190 8.45 7.68 -12.31
N ARG A 191 8.57 8.09 -11.07
CA ARG A 191 7.47 8.72 -10.31
C ARG A 191 7.47 10.23 -10.54
N LYS A 192 6.91 10.68 -11.65
CA LYS A 192 6.67 12.13 -11.87
C LYS A 192 5.69 12.63 -10.82
N LYS A 193 6.09 13.66 -10.05
CA LYS A 193 5.17 14.46 -9.24
C LYS A 193 4.03 14.97 -10.14
N ARG A 194 2.81 14.52 -9.92
CA ARG A 194 1.66 15.36 -10.24
C ARG A 194 1.47 16.29 -9.04
N VAL A 195 1.93 17.50 -9.18
CA VAL A 195 1.48 18.60 -8.30
C VAL A 195 0.03 18.85 -8.74
N PRO A 196 -0.97 18.78 -7.84
CA PRO A 196 -2.31 19.24 -8.19
C PRO A 196 -2.22 20.71 -8.55
N GLU A 197 -2.83 21.10 -9.68
CA GLU A 197 -3.00 22.53 -9.97
C GLU A 197 -3.86 23.14 -8.85
N PRO A 198 -3.55 24.37 -8.40
CA PRO A 198 -4.39 25.05 -7.43
C PRO A 198 -5.80 25.18 -8.02
N LEU A 199 -6.80 24.81 -7.25
CA LEU A 199 -8.19 25.05 -7.59
C LEU A 199 -8.40 26.56 -7.77
N SER A 200 -8.72 26.95 -8.99
CA SER A 200 -9.12 28.31 -9.37
C SER A 200 -10.50 28.65 -8.82
#